data_d965232decdcf8c9f5093df6564b0ed9
#
_entry.id   d965232decdcf8c9f5093df6564b0ed9
#
_cell.length_a   1.000
_cell.length_b   1.000
_cell.length_c   1.000
_cell.angle_alpha   90.00
_cell.angle_beta   90.00
_cell.angle_gamma   90.00
#
_symmetry.space_group_name_H-M   'P 1'
#
loop_
_entity.id
_entity.type
_entity.pdbx_description
1 polymer ?
#
loop_
_entity_poly.entity_id
_entity_poly.type
_entity_poly.pdbx_seq_one_letter_code
_entity_poly.pdbx_strand_id
1 'polypeptide(L)' 'AVVYPRKVLENALKQKASAIILVHNHPSGQVKPSDADIRLTKTIQETAKTLDIIVHDHVIIGENRFFSFREEGLM' A
#
# COMPACT_ATOMS: atom_id res chain seq x y z
N ALA A 1 -13.31 1.58 -2.03
CA ALA A 1 -13.09 0.51 -1.06
C ALA A 1 -12.39 1.06 0.18
N VAL A 2 -12.80 0.57 1.34
CA VAL A 2 -12.20 1.00 2.60
C VAL A 2 -11.12 -0.02 2.98
N VAL A 3 -9.91 0.49 3.25
CA VAL A 3 -8.79 -0.35 3.67
C VAL A 3 -8.46 -0.03 5.11
N TYR A 4 -8.37 -1.06 5.93
CA TYR A 4 -8.02 -0.92 7.33
C TYR A 4 -6.60 -1.40 7.57
N PRO A 5 -5.71 -0.51 8.06
CA PRO A 5 -4.33 -0.92 8.36
C PRO A 5 -4.25 -2.17 9.23
N ARG A 6 -5.13 -2.28 10.22
CA ARG A 6 -5.20 -3.45 11.09
C ARG A 6 -5.35 -4.75 10.30
N LYS A 7 -6.24 -4.77 9.30
CA LYS A 7 -6.49 -5.97 8.51
C LYS A 7 -5.30 -6.35 7.64
N VAL A 8 -4.68 -5.35 7.05
CA VAL A 8 -3.48 -5.56 6.23
C VAL A 8 -2.37 -6.18 7.07
N LEU A 9 -2.10 -5.59 8.24
CA LEU A 9 -1.02 -6.05 9.10
C LEU A 9 -1.33 -7.39 9.78
N GLU A 10 -2.59 -7.62 10.13
CA GLU A 10 -3.03 -8.90 10.66
C GLU A 10 -2.74 -10.02 9.66
N ASN A 11 -3.08 -9.79 8.39
CA ASN A 11 -2.82 -10.75 7.34
C ASN A 11 -1.32 -10.97 7.13
N ALA A 12 -0.55 -9.89 7.13
CA ALA A 12 0.90 -9.97 6.98
C ALA A 12 1.53 -10.80 8.11
N LEU A 13 1.08 -10.60 9.35
CA LEU A 13 1.56 -11.36 10.49
C LEU A 13 1.17 -12.83 10.40
N LYS A 14 -0.06 -13.12 9.98
CA LYS A 14 -0.52 -14.49 9.76
C LYS A 14 0.34 -15.23 8.75
N GLN A 15 0.74 -14.54 7.69
CA GLN A 15 1.56 -15.11 6.64
C GLN A 15 3.05 -15.10 6.99
N LYS A 16 3.40 -14.59 8.17
CA LYS A 16 4.81 -14.46 8.61
C LYS A 16 5.64 -13.68 7.58
N ALA A 17 5.03 -12.64 7.01
CA ALA A 17 5.69 -11.82 6.00
C ALA A 17 6.75 -10.92 6.63
N SER A 18 7.88 -10.79 5.96
CA SER A 18 8.92 -9.82 6.31
C SER A 18 8.80 -8.57 5.47
N ALA A 19 8.15 -8.67 4.33
CA ALA A 19 7.90 -7.55 3.43
C ALA A 19 6.56 -7.74 2.74
N ILE A 20 5.90 -6.63 2.41
CA ILE A 20 4.61 -6.66 1.73
C ILE A 20 4.60 -5.63 0.61
N ILE A 21 3.79 -5.89 -0.39
CA ILE A 21 3.48 -4.94 -1.45
C ILE A 21 1.97 -4.73 -1.40
N LEU A 22 1.57 -3.46 -1.30
CA LEU A 22 0.16 -3.11 -1.34
C LEU A 22 -0.26 -2.93 -2.80
N VAL A 23 -1.39 -3.50 -3.16
CA VAL A 23 -1.92 -3.35 -4.52
C VAL A 23 -3.34 -2.82 -4.41
N HIS A 24 -3.62 -1.77 -5.14
CA HIS A 24 -4.88 -1.05 -5.08
C HIS A 24 -5.41 -0.84 -6.49
N ASN A 25 -6.62 -1.28 -6.75
CA ASN A 25 -7.23 -1.13 -8.07
C ASN A 25 -8.15 0.09 -8.08
N HIS A 26 -7.93 1.01 -9.03
CA HIS A 26 -8.81 2.16 -9.25
C HIS A 26 -9.72 1.86 -10.45
N PRO A 27 -11.00 1.54 -10.22
CA PRO A 27 -11.92 1.19 -11.30
C PRO A 27 -12.08 2.28 -12.37
N SER A 28 -11.87 3.53 -11.99
CA SER A 28 -11.96 4.66 -12.92
C SER A 28 -10.84 4.68 -13.97
N GLY A 29 -9.80 3.87 -13.78
CA GLY A 29 -8.62 3.88 -14.62
C GLY A 29 -7.60 4.94 -14.25
N GLN A 30 -7.95 5.88 -13.38
CA GLN A 30 -7.02 6.91 -12.89
C GLN A 30 -6.09 6.26 -11.86
N VAL A 31 -4.79 6.36 -12.10
CA VAL A 31 -3.82 5.75 -11.17
C VAL A 31 -3.21 6.74 -10.18
N LYS A 32 -3.52 8.02 -10.32
CA LYS A 32 -3.00 9.03 -9.39
C LYS A 32 -3.54 8.76 -7.99
N PRO A 33 -2.68 8.70 -6.97
CA PRO A 33 -3.14 8.47 -5.61
C PRO A 33 -3.89 9.68 -5.07
N SER A 34 -4.92 9.42 -4.28
CA SER A 34 -5.61 10.46 -3.53
C SER A 34 -4.79 10.84 -2.29
N ASP A 35 -5.10 11.96 -1.67
CA ASP A 35 -4.48 12.33 -0.40
C ASP A 35 -4.74 11.25 0.66
N ALA A 36 -5.92 10.65 0.64
CA ALA A 36 -6.26 9.57 1.54
C ALA A 36 -5.38 8.34 1.30
N ASP A 37 -5.10 8.01 0.04
CA ASP A 37 -4.20 6.90 -0.31
C ASP A 37 -2.79 7.15 0.24
N ILE A 38 -2.31 8.37 0.11
CA ILE A 38 -0.97 8.74 0.58
C ILE A 38 -0.89 8.63 2.10
N ARG A 39 -1.89 9.16 2.82
CA ARG A 39 -1.93 9.07 4.28
C ARG A 39 -2.04 7.63 4.77
N LEU A 40 -2.88 6.84 4.12
CA LEU A 40 -3.06 5.43 4.46
C LEU A 40 -1.74 4.66 4.30
N THR A 41 -1.07 4.86 3.18
CA THR A 41 0.21 4.20 2.90
C THR A 41 1.24 4.55 3.95
N LYS A 42 1.33 5.83 4.32
CA LYS A 42 2.26 6.27 5.34
C LYS A 42 1.97 5.62 6.69
N THR A 43 0.69 5.56 7.07
CA THR A 43 0.27 4.91 8.33
C THR A 43 0.64 3.44 8.34
N ILE A 44 0.37 2.73 7.26
CA ILE A 44 0.69 1.30 7.17
C ILE A 44 2.20 1.11 7.23
N GLN A 45 2.96 1.93 6.50
CA GLN A 45 4.40 1.85 6.46
C GLN A 45 5.03 2.05 7.85
N GLU A 46 4.59 3.08 8.57
CA GLU A 46 5.10 3.38 9.90
C GLU A 46 4.74 2.29 10.91
N THR A 47 3.50 1.79 10.86
CA THR A 47 3.06 0.73 11.76
C THR A 47 3.76 -0.59 11.46
N ALA A 48 3.89 -0.94 10.19
CA ALA A 48 4.58 -2.16 9.78
C ALA A 48 6.03 -2.17 10.26
N LYS A 49 6.68 -1.03 10.23
CA LYS A 49 8.07 -0.89 10.67
C LYS A 49 8.24 -1.30 12.13
N THR A 50 7.28 -0.98 12.98
CA THR A 50 7.34 -1.37 14.40
C THR A 50 7.20 -2.88 14.59
N LEU A 51 6.69 -3.57 13.58
CA LEU A 51 6.51 -5.03 13.57
C LEU A 51 7.59 -5.74 12.74
N ASP A 52 8.65 -5.02 12.37
CA ASP A 52 9.72 -5.53 11.52
C ASP A 52 9.22 -6.01 10.16
N ILE A 53 8.19 -5.35 9.64
CA ILE A 53 7.66 -5.63 8.31
C ILE A 53 7.93 -4.42 7.41
N ILE A 54 8.53 -4.67 6.26
CA ILE A 54 8.83 -3.62 5.29
C ILE A 54 7.69 -3.52 4.29
N VAL A 55 7.14 -2.33 4.10
CA VAL A 55 6.24 -2.07 2.99
C VAL A 55 7.12 -1.71 1.80
N HIS A 56 7.29 -2.67 0.92
CA HIS A 56 8.22 -2.54 -0.20
C HIS A 56 7.71 -1.55 -1.26
N ASP A 57 6.43 -1.57 -1.51
CA ASP A 57 5.81 -0.65 -2.47
C ASP A 57 4.30 -0.60 -2.24
N HIS A 58 3.68 0.40 -2.83
CA HIS A 58 2.23 0.48 -2.99
C HIS A 58 2.00 0.78 -4.47
N VAL A 59 1.30 -0.11 -5.15
CA VAL A 59 1.04 -0.02 -6.57
C VAL A 59 -0.44 0.18 -6.82
N ILE A 60 -0.80 1.25 -7.50
CA ILE A 60 -2.17 1.50 -7.92
C ILE A 60 -2.28 1.04 -9.37
N ILE A 61 -3.26 0.20 -9.65
CA ILE A 61 -3.49 -0.34 -10.97
C ILE A 61 -4.75 0.29 -11.55
N GLY A 62 -4.62 0.83 -12.74
CA GLY A 62 -5.74 1.32 -13.52
C GLY A 62 -5.81 0.55 -14.83
N GLU A 63 -6.59 1.07 -15.78
CA GLU A 63 -6.70 0.47 -17.10
C GLU A 63 -5.39 0.66 -17.88
N ASN A 64 -4.71 -0.42 -18.20
CA ASN A 64 -3.47 -0.45 -18.98
C ASN A 64 -2.35 0.42 -18.42
N ARG A 65 -2.35 0.70 -17.11
CA ARG A 65 -1.29 1.47 -16.48
C ARG A 65 -1.22 1.19 -14.98
N PHE A 66 -0.13 1.60 -14.37
CA PHE A 66 0.05 1.48 -12.94
C PHE A 66 0.84 2.68 -12.41
N PHE A 67 0.74 2.87 -11.10
CA PHE A 67 1.49 3.91 -10.39
C PHE A 67 2.19 3.23 -9.21
N SER A 68 3.50 3.37 -9.13
CA SER A 68 4.28 2.85 -8.01
C SER A 68 4.68 4.00 -7.10
N PHE A 69 4.29 3.91 -5.84
CA PHE A 69 4.66 4.94 -4.85
C PHE A 69 6.17 5.06 -4.73
N ARG A 70 6.86 3.94 -4.75
CA ARG A 70 8.33 3.94 -4.61
C ARG A 70 9.00 4.59 -5.81
N GLU A 71 8.59 4.24 -7.01
CA GLU A 71 9.16 4.82 -8.23
C GLU A 71 8.90 6.33 -8.32
N GLU A 72 7.77 6.78 -7.79
CA GLU A 72 7.38 8.20 -7.85
C GLU A 72 7.85 8.99 -6.62
N GLY A 73 8.65 8.38 -5.77
CA GLY A 73 9.25 9.08 -4.64
C GLY A 73 8.31 9.35 -3.47
N LEU A 74 7.20 8.63 -3.36
CA LEU A 74 6.26 8.78 -2.26
C LEU A 74 6.51 7.78 -1.13
N MET A 75 7.54 6.99 -1.25
CA MET A 75 7.96 6.05 -0.21
C MET A 75 9.45 6.09 -0.01
#